data_cb2b35cc4a1595ccab9b952678d18b86
#
_entry.id   cb2b35cc4a1595ccab9b952678d18b86
#
_cell.length_a   1.000
_cell.length_b   1.000
_cell.length_c   1.000
_cell.angle_alpha   90.00
_cell.angle_beta   90.00
_cell.angle_gamma   90.00
#
_symmetry.space_group_name_H-M   'P 1'
#
loop_
_entity.id
_entity.type
_entity.pdbx_description
1 polymer ?
#
loop_
_entity_poly.entity_id
_entity_poly.type
_entity_poly.pdbx_seq_one_letter_code
_entity_poly.pdbx_strand_id
1 'polypeptide(L)'
;MDSIAKPDALAPNDVALINSWFRERVHSIDDIFQSTAKILSRMSKNVSVVLANKDSESVFSYLRFLPLNEHQAILCIVANDGRMDNSVIQIPAGMSRLEMDTLAQRVTNKLHGMKLNDITDQILKDVRDALAGDKALYASLIQVVRQMRSGQSENKMYLGGTKQLLSQPEFKDPERIRELLSVLEEEQMLKDMLMADKDSGLKVTIGSENKFSGIQDCSMIQATYRLNGQVVGTLAVLGPTRMEYRKVISVMDYLHNYLRVVMNKMDEK
;
A
#
# COMPACT_ATOMS: atom_id res chain seq x y z
N MET A 1 8.25 30.00 -8.83
CA MET A 1 7.89 28.72 -8.21
C MET A 1 8.68 28.36 -6.96
N ASP A 2 9.90 28.85 -6.77
CA ASP A 2 10.77 28.47 -5.63
C ASP A 2 10.28 28.88 -4.23
N SER A 3 9.33 29.81 -4.12
CA SER A 3 8.83 30.32 -2.83
C SER A 3 7.72 29.46 -2.18
N ILE A 4 7.09 28.57 -2.93
CA ILE A 4 5.97 27.73 -2.44
C ILE A 4 6.50 26.38 -1.89
N ALA A 5 7.66 25.94 -2.34
CA ALA A 5 8.16 24.58 -2.15
C ALA A 5 8.96 24.31 -0.86
N LYS A 6 9.23 25.32 -0.04
CA LYS A 6 9.96 25.11 1.23
C LYS A 6 8.97 24.88 2.36
N PRO A 7 9.02 23.71 3.04
CA PRO A 7 8.20 23.47 4.21
C PRO A 7 8.64 24.38 5.36
N ASP A 8 7.68 24.99 6.04
CA ASP A 8 7.89 25.70 7.29
C ASP A 8 7.80 24.71 8.48
N ALA A 9 8.44 25.02 9.59
CA ALA A 9 8.26 24.22 10.81
C ALA A 9 6.80 24.29 11.26
N LEU A 10 6.20 23.12 11.54
CA LEU A 10 4.85 23.05 12.09
C LEU A 10 4.79 23.66 13.49
N ALA A 11 3.67 24.28 13.80
CA ALA A 11 3.43 24.78 15.17
C ALA A 11 3.48 23.61 16.18
N PRO A 12 4.02 23.85 17.41
CA PRO A 12 4.12 22.79 18.44
C PRO A 12 2.79 22.10 18.74
N ASN A 13 1.68 22.83 18.69
CA ASN A 13 0.34 22.28 18.90
C ASN A 13 -0.07 21.31 17.78
N ASP A 14 0.28 21.61 16.53
CA ASP A 14 0.00 20.75 15.40
C ASP A 14 0.80 19.44 15.48
N VAL A 15 2.08 19.54 15.87
CA VAL A 15 2.95 18.38 16.12
C VAL A 15 2.40 17.50 17.25
N ALA A 16 1.98 18.12 18.37
CA ALA A 16 1.39 17.38 19.49
C ALA A 16 0.10 16.66 19.09
N LEU A 17 -0.74 17.32 18.29
CA LEU A 17 -1.98 16.74 17.77
C LEU A 17 -1.70 15.53 16.86
N ILE A 18 -0.77 15.64 15.91
CA ILE A 18 -0.38 14.55 15.02
C ILE A 18 0.12 13.36 15.84
N ASN A 19 1.02 13.61 16.79
CA ASN A 19 1.60 12.54 17.62
C ASN A 19 0.56 11.84 18.50
N SER A 20 -0.43 12.56 19.05
CA SER A 20 -1.50 11.94 19.84
C SER A 20 -2.35 10.99 19.01
N TRP A 21 -2.64 11.34 17.78
CA TRP A 21 -3.45 10.52 16.87
C TRP A 21 -2.81 9.19 16.50
N PHE A 22 -1.49 9.18 16.30
CA PHE A 22 -0.76 7.95 16.02
C PHE A 22 -0.63 7.04 17.26
N ARG A 23 -0.53 7.61 18.47
CA ARG A 23 -0.41 6.82 19.71
C ARG A 23 -1.65 5.99 20.04
N GLU A 24 -2.82 6.51 19.72
CA GLU A 24 -4.09 5.91 20.16
C GLU A 24 -4.64 4.83 19.21
N ARG A 25 -4.17 4.75 17.96
CA ARG A 25 -4.89 4.04 16.89
C ARG A 25 -4.06 3.16 15.99
N VAL A 26 -2.78 2.94 16.29
CA VAL A 26 -1.90 2.20 15.39
C VAL A 26 -1.59 0.82 15.96
N HIS A 27 -2.17 -0.20 15.33
CA HIS A 27 -1.90 -1.60 15.63
C HIS A 27 -1.35 -2.37 14.41
N SER A 28 -1.45 -1.79 13.21
CA SER A 28 -0.99 -2.37 11.96
C SER A 28 -0.42 -1.32 11.03
N ILE A 29 0.31 -1.74 10.00
CA ILE A 29 0.79 -0.85 8.91
C ILE A 29 -0.39 -0.17 8.20
N ASP A 30 -1.48 -0.89 7.97
CA ASP A 30 -2.70 -0.36 7.38
C ASP A 30 -3.30 0.78 8.23
N ASP A 31 -3.26 0.64 9.58
CA ASP A 31 -3.71 1.71 10.49
C ASP A 31 -2.85 2.97 10.40
N ILE A 32 -1.54 2.80 10.18
CA ILE A 32 -0.62 3.93 9.98
C ILE A 32 -1.02 4.73 8.74
N PHE A 33 -1.19 4.09 7.61
CA PHE A 33 -1.55 4.75 6.37
C PHE A 33 -2.95 5.38 6.43
N GLN A 34 -3.93 4.66 6.99
CA GLN A 34 -5.27 5.18 7.18
C GLN A 34 -5.30 6.40 8.13
N SER A 35 -4.51 6.36 9.20
CA SER A 35 -4.37 7.48 10.13
C SER A 35 -3.67 8.66 9.47
N THR A 36 -2.63 8.41 8.68
CA THR A 36 -1.92 9.42 7.89
C THR A 36 -2.88 10.17 6.95
N ALA A 37 -3.71 9.44 6.19
CA ALA A 37 -4.72 10.05 5.33
C ALA A 37 -5.69 10.93 6.13
N LYS A 38 -6.21 10.43 7.25
CA LYS A 38 -7.14 11.20 8.10
C LYS A 38 -6.50 12.46 8.71
N ILE A 39 -5.27 12.36 9.20
CA ILE A 39 -4.53 13.48 9.78
C ILE A 39 -4.26 14.53 8.70
N LEU A 40 -3.70 14.10 7.57
CA LEU A 40 -3.38 14.98 6.45
C LEU A 40 -4.62 15.76 5.99
N SER A 41 -5.76 15.09 5.85
CA SER A 41 -7.01 15.74 5.49
C SER A 41 -7.48 16.75 6.53
N ARG A 42 -7.43 16.41 7.81
CA ARG A 42 -7.85 17.33 8.88
C ARG A 42 -7.00 18.59 8.96
N MET A 43 -5.68 18.41 8.87
CA MET A 43 -4.73 19.51 8.97
C MET A 43 -4.77 20.41 7.74
N SER A 44 -4.93 19.83 6.54
CA SER A 44 -5.04 20.57 5.29
C SER A 44 -6.43 21.13 5.01
N LYS A 45 -7.48 20.61 5.68
CA LYS A 45 -8.90 20.84 5.41
C LYS A 45 -9.31 20.47 3.96
N ASN A 46 -8.60 19.54 3.34
CA ASN A 46 -8.80 19.08 1.98
C ASN A 46 -8.92 17.57 1.94
N VAL A 47 -9.23 17.01 0.76
CA VAL A 47 -9.14 15.57 0.53
C VAL A 47 -7.68 15.16 0.52
N SER A 48 -7.38 14.07 1.15
CA SER A 48 -6.05 13.48 1.13
C SER A 48 -6.09 12.04 0.64
N VAL A 49 -5.05 11.67 -0.06
CA VAL A 49 -4.83 10.31 -0.55
C VAL A 49 -3.46 9.85 -0.06
N VAL A 50 -3.41 8.67 0.50
CA VAL A 50 -2.15 7.97 0.77
C VAL A 50 -2.14 6.73 -0.09
N LEU A 51 -1.23 6.68 -1.03
CA LEU A 51 -0.95 5.50 -1.83
C LEU A 51 0.22 4.77 -1.19
N ALA A 52 -0.03 3.62 -0.62
CA ALA A 52 1.02 2.74 -0.11
C ALA A 52 1.49 1.85 -1.26
N ASN A 53 2.75 2.01 -1.66
CA ASN A 53 3.34 1.14 -2.65
C ASN A 53 3.71 -0.17 -1.97
N LYS A 54 3.08 -1.24 -2.36
CA LYS A 54 3.36 -2.58 -1.84
C LYS A 54 4.56 -3.27 -2.52
N ASP A 55 5.39 -2.51 -3.23
CA ASP A 55 6.72 -2.99 -3.66
C ASP A 55 7.67 -3.22 -2.45
N SER A 56 7.10 -3.39 -1.24
CA SER A 56 7.87 -3.90 -0.12
C SER A 56 8.42 -5.25 -0.52
N GLU A 57 9.71 -5.40 -0.38
CA GLU A 57 10.48 -6.61 -0.65
C GLU A 57 10.03 -7.76 0.27
N SER A 58 8.77 -8.18 0.14
CA SER A 58 8.27 -9.29 0.92
C SER A 58 9.05 -10.54 0.59
N VAL A 59 9.61 -11.11 1.62
CA VAL A 59 10.44 -12.29 1.57
C VAL A 59 9.60 -13.48 1.98
N PHE A 60 9.68 -14.55 1.21
CA PHE A 60 9.06 -15.82 1.55
C PHE A 60 9.63 -16.33 2.88
N SER A 61 8.77 -16.57 3.86
CA SER A 61 9.15 -17.07 5.17
C SER A 61 8.95 -18.59 5.29
N TYR A 62 7.70 -19.03 5.16
CA TYR A 62 7.39 -20.44 5.22
C TYR A 62 6.04 -20.77 4.54
N LEU A 63 5.86 -22.08 4.33
CA LEU A 63 4.63 -22.67 3.80
C LEU A 63 4.12 -23.74 4.76
N ARG A 64 2.78 -23.87 4.86
CA ARG A 64 2.13 -24.94 5.60
C ARG A 64 0.92 -25.48 4.86
N PHE A 65 0.66 -26.78 5.11
CA PHE A 65 -0.61 -27.41 4.75
C PHE A 65 -1.45 -27.60 6.00
N LEU A 66 -2.71 -27.22 5.93
CA LEU A 66 -3.68 -27.42 6.98
C LEU A 66 -4.76 -28.38 6.44
N PRO A 67 -4.78 -29.66 6.84
CA PRO A 67 -5.74 -30.63 6.34
C PRO A 67 -7.18 -30.22 6.70
N LEU A 68 -8.07 -30.26 5.72
CA LEU A 68 -9.51 -30.05 5.90
C LEU A 68 -10.26 -31.39 5.97
N ASN A 69 -9.91 -32.32 5.08
CA ASN A 69 -10.48 -33.67 5.01
C ASN A 69 -9.45 -34.60 4.30
N GLU A 70 -9.87 -35.82 3.96
CA GLU A 70 -8.99 -36.82 3.34
C GLU A 70 -8.49 -36.45 1.91
N HIS A 71 -9.12 -35.47 1.28
CA HIS A 71 -8.82 -35.06 -0.11
C HIS A 71 -8.49 -33.59 -0.28
N GLN A 72 -8.59 -32.80 0.80
CA GLN A 72 -8.40 -31.36 0.72
C GLN A 72 -7.58 -30.82 1.90
N ALA A 73 -6.75 -29.85 1.60
CA ALA A 73 -6.02 -29.05 2.57
C ALA A 73 -6.03 -27.57 2.20
N ILE A 74 -5.80 -26.69 3.17
CA ILE A 74 -5.46 -25.31 2.89
C ILE A 74 -3.93 -25.25 2.75
N LEU A 75 -3.47 -24.80 1.60
CA LEU A 75 -2.08 -24.37 1.39
C LEU A 75 -1.97 -22.92 1.83
N CYS A 76 -1.13 -22.68 2.82
CA CYS A 76 -0.89 -21.34 3.38
C CYS A 76 0.57 -20.94 3.19
N ILE A 77 0.80 -19.77 2.61
CA ILE A 77 2.14 -19.16 2.45
C ILE A 77 2.20 -17.92 3.32
N VAL A 78 3.29 -17.76 4.04
CA VAL A 78 3.56 -16.62 4.93
C VAL A 78 4.84 -15.93 4.51
N ALA A 79 4.80 -14.60 4.44
CA ALA A 79 5.96 -13.73 4.21
C ALA A 79 6.47 -13.13 5.53
N ASN A 80 7.70 -12.60 5.50
CA ASN A 80 8.37 -11.99 6.65
C ASN A 80 7.66 -10.77 7.22
N ASP A 81 6.88 -10.08 6.39
CA ASP A 81 6.09 -8.89 6.76
C ASP A 81 4.71 -9.24 7.37
N GLY A 82 4.48 -10.54 7.68
CA GLY A 82 3.22 -11.04 8.24
C GLY A 82 2.11 -11.23 7.22
N ARG A 83 2.36 -10.96 5.95
CA ARG A 83 1.38 -11.28 4.89
C ARG A 83 1.20 -12.77 4.78
N MET A 84 -0.04 -13.17 4.58
CA MET A 84 -0.43 -14.55 4.40
C MET A 84 -1.41 -14.64 3.23
N ASP A 85 -1.15 -15.60 2.36
CA ASP A 85 -2.09 -15.98 1.31
C ASP A 85 -2.38 -17.47 1.40
N ASN A 86 -3.58 -17.87 1.02
CA ASN A 86 -4.02 -19.25 1.15
C ASN A 86 -4.93 -19.67 0.01
N SER A 87 -4.96 -20.98 -0.24
CA SER A 87 -5.89 -21.59 -1.18
C SER A 87 -6.27 -22.99 -0.73
N VAL A 88 -7.53 -23.36 -0.97
CA VAL A 88 -7.95 -24.75 -0.80
C VAL A 88 -7.43 -25.56 -1.99
N ILE A 89 -6.70 -26.63 -1.69
CA ILE A 89 -6.06 -27.49 -2.67
C ILE A 89 -6.55 -28.92 -2.52
N GLN A 90 -6.47 -29.67 -3.63
CA GLN A 90 -6.64 -31.14 -3.58
C GLN A 90 -5.30 -31.77 -3.15
N ILE A 91 -5.39 -32.77 -2.27
CA ILE A 91 -4.25 -33.58 -1.83
C ILE A 91 -4.47 -35.03 -2.27
N PRO A 92 -3.40 -35.78 -2.54
CA PRO A 92 -3.49 -37.22 -2.82
C PRO A 92 -4.19 -37.97 -1.68
N ALA A 93 -5.06 -38.91 -2.07
CA ALA A 93 -5.74 -39.76 -1.10
C ALA A 93 -4.72 -40.55 -0.24
N GLY A 94 -4.92 -40.52 1.07
CA GLY A 94 -4.04 -41.20 2.01
C GLY A 94 -2.76 -40.44 2.40
N MET A 95 -2.57 -39.22 1.92
CA MET A 95 -1.45 -38.37 2.35
C MET A 95 -1.56 -38.06 3.83
N SER A 96 -0.61 -38.53 4.59
CA SER A 96 -0.55 -38.29 6.04
C SER A 96 -0.11 -36.86 6.38
N ARG A 97 -0.46 -36.42 7.58
CA ARG A 97 -0.03 -35.10 8.09
C ARG A 97 1.48 -34.95 8.10
N LEU A 98 2.20 -36.03 8.43
CA LEU A 98 3.67 -36.04 8.44
C LEU A 98 4.27 -35.82 7.03
N GLU A 99 3.65 -36.42 6.02
CA GLU A 99 4.07 -36.21 4.62
C GLU A 99 3.82 -34.77 4.18
N MET A 100 2.66 -34.20 4.52
CA MET A 100 2.36 -32.77 4.26
C MET A 100 3.38 -31.83 4.93
N ASP A 101 3.69 -32.07 6.21
CA ASP A 101 4.67 -31.27 6.95
C ASP A 101 6.09 -31.42 6.33
N THR A 102 6.45 -32.63 5.90
CA THR A 102 7.73 -32.89 5.22
C THR A 102 7.82 -32.15 3.88
N LEU A 103 6.76 -32.19 3.07
CA LEU A 103 6.70 -31.46 1.80
C LEU A 103 6.77 -29.95 2.03
N ALA A 104 6.00 -29.44 3.02
CA ALA A 104 6.01 -28.02 3.39
C ALA A 104 7.41 -27.56 3.76
N GLN A 105 8.13 -28.35 4.55
CA GLN A 105 9.48 -28.03 4.98
C GLN A 105 10.49 -28.06 3.83
N ARG A 106 10.37 -29.01 2.91
CA ARG A 106 11.22 -29.07 1.71
C ARG A 106 11.04 -27.83 0.83
N VAL A 107 9.80 -27.41 0.59
CA VAL A 107 9.50 -26.18 -0.18
C VAL A 107 10.00 -24.96 0.56
N THR A 108 9.73 -24.88 1.88
CA THR A 108 10.22 -23.78 2.72
C THR A 108 11.71 -23.63 2.64
N ASN A 109 12.46 -24.72 2.81
CA ASN A 109 13.93 -24.68 2.76
C ASN A 109 14.49 -24.18 1.41
N LYS A 110 13.75 -24.40 0.30
CA LYS A 110 14.16 -23.93 -1.02
C LYS A 110 13.84 -22.45 -1.27
N LEU A 111 12.76 -21.95 -0.71
CA LEU A 111 12.25 -20.61 -0.98
C LEU A 111 12.52 -19.60 0.15
N HIS A 112 12.85 -20.06 1.35
CA HIS A 112 13.07 -19.21 2.52
C HIS A 112 14.13 -18.14 2.24
N GLY A 113 13.84 -16.91 2.59
CA GLY A 113 14.71 -15.77 2.37
C GLY A 113 14.71 -15.21 0.95
N MET A 114 13.97 -15.81 0.01
CA MET A 114 13.81 -15.26 -1.34
C MET A 114 12.74 -14.16 -1.35
N LYS A 115 13.02 -13.06 -2.05
CA LYS A 115 11.97 -12.05 -2.34
C LYS A 115 10.89 -12.71 -3.17
N LEU A 116 9.62 -12.46 -2.82
CA LEU A 116 8.49 -13.06 -3.55
C LEU A 116 8.53 -12.73 -5.06
N ASN A 117 8.99 -11.54 -5.42
CA ASN A 117 9.14 -11.11 -6.81
C ASN A 117 10.25 -11.88 -7.56
N ASP A 118 11.26 -12.35 -6.86
CA ASP A 118 12.38 -13.11 -7.44
C ASP A 118 12.06 -14.61 -7.59
N ILE A 119 10.96 -15.10 -7.00
CA ILE A 119 10.50 -16.47 -7.17
C ILE A 119 9.94 -16.63 -8.59
N THR A 120 10.80 -16.87 -9.55
CA THR A 120 10.45 -17.05 -10.97
C THR A 120 9.83 -18.42 -11.21
N ASP A 121 9.20 -18.58 -12.39
CA ASP A 121 8.69 -19.88 -12.81
C ASP A 121 9.81 -20.95 -12.94
N GLN A 122 11.07 -20.53 -13.17
CA GLN A 122 12.22 -21.43 -13.17
C GLN A 122 12.52 -21.97 -11.77
N ILE A 123 12.55 -21.11 -10.77
CA ILE A 123 12.75 -21.52 -9.36
C ILE A 123 11.60 -22.43 -8.92
N LEU A 124 10.38 -22.13 -9.33
CA LEU A 124 9.23 -22.97 -9.02
C LEU A 124 9.33 -24.36 -9.68
N LYS A 125 9.92 -24.48 -10.89
CA LYS A 125 10.21 -25.80 -11.50
C LYS A 125 11.16 -26.63 -10.65
N ASP A 126 12.18 -26.02 -10.05
CA ASP A 126 13.12 -26.70 -9.16
C ASP A 126 12.44 -27.15 -7.86
N VAL A 127 11.34 -26.51 -7.46
CA VAL A 127 10.51 -26.90 -6.31
C VAL A 127 9.61 -28.12 -6.64
N ARG A 128 9.32 -28.39 -7.90
CA ARG A 128 8.46 -29.52 -8.32
C ARG A 128 8.96 -30.86 -7.78
N ASP A 129 10.28 -31.05 -7.77
CA ASP A 129 10.87 -32.30 -7.26
C ASP A 129 10.72 -32.40 -5.72
N ALA A 130 10.68 -31.27 -5.03
CA ALA A 130 10.41 -31.21 -3.59
C ALA A 130 8.97 -31.62 -3.25
N LEU A 131 8.03 -31.48 -4.19
CA LEU A 131 6.63 -31.88 -4.06
C LEU A 131 6.38 -33.31 -4.54
N ALA A 132 7.42 -34.17 -4.54
CA ALA A 132 7.37 -35.57 -4.99
C ALA A 132 6.79 -35.75 -6.42
N GLY A 133 6.90 -34.73 -7.27
CA GLY A 133 6.40 -34.73 -8.64
C GLY A 133 4.87 -34.60 -8.78
N ASP A 134 4.14 -34.36 -7.70
CA ASP A 134 2.69 -34.17 -7.75
C ASP A 134 2.32 -32.90 -8.52
N LYS A 135 1.67 -33.09 -9.67
CA LYS A 135 1.30 -31.98 -10.59
C LYS A 135 0.23 -31.06 -10.00
N ALA A 136 -0.70 -31.59 -9.21
CA ALA A 136 -1.80 -30.81 -8.65
C ALA A 136 -1.29 -29.92 -7.52
N LEU A 137 -0.47 -30.46 -6.60
CA LEU A 137 0.18 -29.66 -5.55
C LEU A 137 1.09 -28.60 -6.13
N TYR A 138 1.85 -28.92 -7.18
CA TYR A 138 2.72 -27.98 -7.88
C TYR A 138 1.92 -26.84 -8.53
N ALA A 139 0.82 -27.15 -9.24
CA ALA A 139 -0.04 -26.13 -9.86
C ALA A 139 -0.66 -25.20 -8.80
N SER A 140 -1.09 -25.75 -7.68
CA SER A 140 -1.66 -25.00 -6.56
C SER A 140 -0.61 -24.08 -5.90
N LEU A 141 0.62 -24.57 -5.71
CA LEU A 141 1.71 -23.74 -5.19
C LEU A 141 2.00 -22.56 -6.12
N ILE A 142 2.11 -22.81 -7.43
CA ILE A 142 2.31 -21.74 -8.42
C ILE A 142 1.19 -20.70 -8.32
N GLN A 143 -0.06 -21.16 -8.25
CA GLN A 143 -1.21 -20.26 -8.17
C GLN A 143 -1.13 -19.36 -6.93
N VAL A 144 -0.87 -19.93 -5.73
CA VAL A 144 -0.79 -19.16 -4.50
C VAL A 144 0.40 -18.18 -4.52
N VAL A 145 1.58 -18.61 -5.01
CA VAL A 145 2.74 -17.72 -5.17
C VAL A 145 2.44 -16.58 -6.14
N ARG A 146 1.80 -16.86 -7.28
CA ARG A 146 1.39 -15.83 -8.24
C ARG A 146 0.36 -14.88 -7.64
N GLN A 147 -0.61 -15.38 -6.90
CA GLN A 147 -1.62 -14.58 -6.21
C GLN A 147 -0.96 -13.69 -5.15
N MET A 148 -0.03 -14.22 -4.38
CA MET A 148 0.75 -13.46 -3.40
C MET A 148 1.61 -12.37 -4.06
N ARG A 149 2.19 -12.65 -5.24
CA ARG A 149 2.91 -11.66 -6.08
C ARG A 149 1.98 -10.61 -6.67
N SER A 150 0.83 -11.01 -7.23
CA SER A 150 -0.16 -10.08 -7.80
C SER A 150 -0.82 -9.22 -6.71
N GLY A 151 -1.07 -9.77 -5.54
CA GLY A 151 -1.48 -9.00 -4.36
C GLY A 151 -0.41 -8.03 -3.85
N GLN A 152 0.87 -8.20 -4.24
CA GLN A 152 1.91 -7.19 -4.06
C GLN A 152 1.75 -6.00 -5.02
N SER A 153 1.21 -6.24 -6.22
CA SER A 153 1.04 -5.22 -7.25
C SER A 153 -0.14 -4.28 -6.98
N GLU A 154 -1.03 -4.62 -6.06
CA GLU A 154 -2.12 -3.72 -5.69
C GLU A 154 -1.66 -2.73 -4.64
N ASN A 155 -1.24 -1.56 -5.12
CA ASN A 155 -1.04 -0.39 -4.28
C ASN A 155 -2.33 -0.12 -3.51
N LYS A 156 -2.27 -0.23 -2.19
CA LYS A 156 -3.42 0.13 -1.35
C LYS A 156 -3.56 1.63 -1.27
N MET A 157 -4.77 2.10 -1.49
CA MET A 157 -5.11 3.50 -1.41
C MET A 157 -5.98 3.78 -0.18
N TYR A 158 -5.61 4.83 0.56
CA TYR A 158 -6.33 5.28 1.74
C TYR A 158 -6.79 6.71 1.50
N LEU A 159 -8.10 6.92 1.54
CA LEU A 159 -8.75 8.21 1.37
C LEU A 159 -9.09 8.82 2.73
N GLY A 160 -8.86 10.12 2.85
CA GLY A 160 -9.27 10.92 3.99
C GLY A 160 -9.99 12.20 3.56
N GLY A 161 -11.06 12.56 4.28
CA GLY A 161 -11.64 13.89 4.22
C GLY A 161 -12.54 14.20 3.03
N THR A 162 -13.19 13.24 2.41
CA THR A 162 -14.18 13.52 1.35
C THR A 162 -15.27 14.50 1.79
N LYS A 163 -15.63 14.50 3.09
CA LYS A 163 -16.56 15.48 3.67
C LYS A 163 -16.02 16.91 3.67
N GLN A 164 -14.70 17.10 3.62
CA GLN A 164 -14.10 18.45 3.59
C GLN A 164 -14.43 19.20 2.29
N LEU A 165 -14.65 18.47 1.20
CA LEU A 165 -15.10 19.08 -0.06
C LEU A 165 -16.40 19.85 0.09
N LEU A 166 -17.36 19.27 0.83
CA LEU A 166 -18.68 19.87 1.03
C LEU A 166 -18.63 21.17 1.87
N SER A 167 -17.55 21.38 2.61
CA SER A 167 -17.35 22.60 3.42
C SER A 167 -16.61 23.72 2.69
N GLN A 168 -16.06 23.45 1.49
CA GLN A 168 -15.32 24.44 0.71
C GLN A 168 -16.27 25.29 -0.13
N PRO A 169 -16.12 26.63 -0.11
CA PRO A 169 -17.00 27.53 -0.87
C PRO A 169 -16.94 27.32 -2.38
N GLU A 170 -15.79 26.85 -2.89
CA GLU A 170 -15.54 26.59 -4.31
C GLU A 170 -16.34 25.41 -4.85
N PHE A 171 -16.71 24.46 -3.98
CA PHE A 171 -17.46 23.26 -4.33
C PHE A 171 -18.95 23.36 -3.93
N LYS A 172 -19.58 24.53 -4.16
CA LYS A 172 -21.01 24.71 -3.94
C LYS A 172 -21.87 24.22 -5.12
N ASP A 173 -21.27 24.09 -6.29
CA ASP A 173 -21.93 23.56 -7.49
C ASP A 173 -22.06 22.03 -7.37
N PRO A 174 -23.30 21.50 -7.37
CA PRO A 174 -23.52 20.06 -7.26
C PRO A 174 -22.90 19.23 -8.39
N GLU A 175 -22.79 19.80 -9.59
CA GLU A 175 -22.19 19.11 -10.75
C GLU A 175 -20.69 18.93 -10.56
N ARG A 176 -20.01 19.98 -10.12
CA ARG A 176 -18.56 19.91 -9.81
C ARG A 176 -18.26 18.95 -8.67
N ILE A 177 -19.09 18.92 -7.63
CA ILE A 177 -18.94 17.94 -6.55
C ILE A 177 -19.10 16.52 -7.09
N ARG A 178 -20.10 16.28 -7.95
CA ARG A 178 -20.34 14.96 -8.55
C ARG A 178 -19.16 14.50 -9.37
N GLU A 179 -18.62 15.36 -10.25
CA GLU A 179 -17.44 15.04 -11.05
C GLU A 179 -16.23 14.69 -10.17
N LEU A 180 -15.96 15.49 -9.15
CA LEU A 180 -14.86 15.26 -8.24
C LEU A 180 -15.02 13.98 -7.42
N LEU A 181 -16.24 13.70 -6.93
CA LEU A 181 -16.53 12.44 -6.23
C LEU A 181 -16.36 11.23 -7.15
N SER A 182 -16.80 11.33 -8.42
CA SER A 182 -16.59 10.27 -9.40
C SER A 182 -15.10 9.95 -9.60
N VAL A 183 -14.25 10.99 -9.68
CA VAL A 183 -12.78 10.79 -9.75
C VAL A 183 -12.25 10.11 -8.49
N LEU A 184 -12.76 10.49 -7.31
CA LEU A 184 -12.32 9.90 -6.04
C LEU A 184 -12.82 8.46 -5.84
N GLU A 185 -13.91 8.07 -6.48
CA GLU A 185 -14.44 6.70 -6.47
C GLU A 185 -13.73 5.79 -7.49
N GLU A 186 -13.14 6.36 -8.55
CA GLU A 186 -12.36 5.60 -9.53
C GLU A 186 -10.94 5.33 -9.03
N GLU A 187 -10.80 4.34 -8.17
CA GLU A 187 -9.53 3.98 -7.49
C GLU A 187 -8.37 3.78 -8.46
N GLN A 188 -8.61 3.12 -9.60
CA GLN A 188 -7.56 2.87 -10.59
C GLN A 188 -7.06 4.17 -11.23
N MET A 189 -7.96 5.08 -11.56
CA MET A 189 -7.61 6.38 -12.12
C MET A 189 -6.74 7.20 -11.14
N LEU A 190 -7.11 7.23 -9.86
CA LEU A 190 -6.31 7.90 -8.83
C LEU A 190 -4.94 7.27 -8.64
N LYS A 191 -4.85 5.93 -8.67
CA LYS A 191 -3.57 5.21 -8.61
C LYS A 191 -2.68 5.60 -9.78
N ASP A 192 -3.21 5.61 -11.00
CA ASP A 192 -2.47 5.96 -12.21
C ASP A 192 -1.98 7.42 -12.16
N MET A 193 -2.81 8.34 -11.67
CA MET A 193 -2.44 9.75 -11.47
C MET A 193 -1.26 9.89 -10.49
N LEU A 194 -1.31 9.20 -9.37
CA LEU A 194 -0.29 9.29 -8.31
C LEU A 194 1.00 8.56 -8.68
N MET A 195 0.90 7.52 -9.53
CA MET A 195 2.05 6.74 -10.00
C MET A 195 2.78 7.40 -11.17
N ALA A 196 2.10 8.22 -11.98
CA ALA A 196 2.69 8.86 -13.15
C ALA A 196 3.91 9.73 -12.83
N ASP A 197 3.98 10.28 -11.63
CA ASP A 197 5.01 11.24 -11.21
C ASP A 197 5.83 10.77 -9.98
N LYS A 198 5.90 9.47 -9.75
CA LYS A 198 6.56 8.86 -8.57
C LYS A 198 8.04 9.22 -8.38
N ASP A 199 8.70 9.70 -9.42
CA ASP A 199 10.13 10.07 -9.36
C ASP A 199 10.38 11.54 -9.04
N SER A 200 9.36 12.39 -9.05
CA SER A 200 9.50 13.85 -8.97
C SER A 200 9.64 14.44 -7.54
N GLY A 201 9.57 13.61 -6.48
CA GLY A 201 9.60 14.10 -5.09
C GLY A 201 8.33 14.88 -4.73
N LEU A 202 8.45 16.18 -4.42
CA LEU A 202 7.32 17.07 -4.20
C LEU A 202 6.87 17.70 -5.52
N LYS A 203 5.60 17.53 -5.87
CA LYS A 203 4.99 18.14 -7.04
C LYS A 203 3.71 18.88 -6.66
N VAL A 204 3.52 20.05 -7.24
CA VAL A 204 2.30 20.86 -7.13
C VAL A 204 1.74 21.10 -8.52
N THR A 205 0.47 20.78 -8.71
CA THR A 205 -0.25 20.96 -9.98
C THR A 205 -1.50 21.80 -9.71
N ILE A 206 -1.69 22.88 -10.44
CA ILE A 206 -2.73 23.88 -10.13
C ILE A 206 -3.70 24.02 -11.30
N GLY A 207 -4.98 23.84 -11.03
CA GLY A 207 -6.05 24.11 -12.00
C GLY A 207 -5.88 23.33 -13.29
N SER A 208 -5.83 24.02 -14.42
CA SER A 208 -5.73 23.46 -15.78
C SER A 208 -4.39 22.72 -16.06
N GLU A 209 -3.41 22.80 -15.18
CA GLU A 209 -2.21 21.97 -15.28
C GLU A 209 -2.52 20.48 -15.02
N ASN A 210 -3.66 20.20 -14.36
CA ASN A 210 -4.13 18.83 -14.16
C ASN A 210 -4.60 18.23 -15.49
N LYS A 211 -3.96 17.13 -15.89
CA LYS A 211 -4.26 16.44 -17.16
C LYS A 211 -5.57 15.64 -17.14
N PHE A 212 -6.11 15.39 -15.96
CA PHE A 212 -7.30 14.57 -15.78
C PHE A 212 -8.56 15.42 -15.72
N SER A 213 -9.58 15.03 -16.49
CA SER A 213 -10.90 15.64 -16.43
C SER A 213 -11.51 15.43 -15.03
N GLY A 214 -12.32 16.40 -14.57
CA GLY A 214 -12.97 16.35 -13.26
C GLY A 214 -12.14 16.95 -12.11
N ILE A 215 -10.83 17.23 -12.29
CA ILE A 215 -10.00 17.92 -11.31
C ILE A 215 -9.29 19.17 -11.84
N GLN A 216 -9.70 19.66 -13.01
CA GLN A 216 -9.09 20.84 -13.63
C GLN A 216 -9.36 22.15 -12.85
N ASP A 217 -10.36 22.18 -12.00
CA ASP A 217 -10.65 23.29 -11.08
C ASP A 217 -10.02 23.10 -9.70
N CYS A 218 -9.25 22.03 -9.53
CA CYS A 218 -8.57 21.67 -8.27
C CYS A 218 -7.07 21.89 -8.36
N SER A 219 -6.43 21.96 -7.20
CA SER A 219 -4.99 21.81 -7.08
C SER A 219 -4.66 20.50 -6.41
N MET A 220 -3.61 19.87 -6.87
CA MET A 220 -3.07 18.66 -6.29
C MET A 220 -1.62 18.89 -5.84
N ILE A 221 -1.33 18.52 -4.60
CA ILE A 221 0.02 18.47 -4.06
C ILE A 221 0.31 17.00 -3.79
N GLN A 222 1.39 16.48 -4.38
CA GLN A 222 1.82 15.12 -4.14
C GLN A 222 3.28 15.08 -3.71
N ALA A 223 3.59 14.16 -2.81
CA ALA A 223 4.95 13.90 -2.34
C ALA A 223 5.18 12.40 -2.28
N THR A 224 6.21 11.94 -2.98
CA THR A 224 6.65 10.55 -2.96
C THR A 224 7.57 10.33 -1.77
N TYR A 225 7.29 9.30 -0.96
CA TYR A 225 8.15 8.95 0.15
C TYR A 225 8.96 7.70 -0.16
N ARG A 226 10.24 7.73 0.27
CA ARG A 226 11.23 6.70 -0.01
C ARG A 226 11.82 6.15 1.29
N LEU A 227 12.03 4.85 1.31
CA LEU A 227 12.73 4.13 2.37
C LEU A 227 13.92 3.42 1.74
N ASN A 228 15.12 3.65 2.24
CA ASN A 228 16.34 3.05 1.70
C ASN A 228 16.51 3.22 0.17
N GLY A 229 16.03 4.36 -0.37
CA GLY A 229 16.07 4.69 -1.81
C GLY A 229 14.90 4.14 -2.62
N GLN A 230 14.10 3.24 -2.10
CA GLN A 230 12.92 2.68 -2.77
C GLN A 230 11.67 3.51 -2.51
N VAL A 231 10.80 3.62 -3.51
CA VAL A 231 9.52 4.30 -3.37
C VAL A 231 8.56 3.40 -2.59
N VAL A 232 8.16 3.85 -1.40
CA VAL A 232 7.24 3.11 -0.53
C VAL A 232 5.81 3.62 -0.67
N GLY A 233 5.63 4.81 -1.25
CA GLY A 233 4.30 5.33 -1.53
C GLY A 233 4.27 6.82 -1.88
N THR A 234 3.06 7.34 -2.00
CA THR A 234 2.80 8.73 -2.34
C THR A 234 1.74 9.31 -1.41
N LEU A 235 2.00 10.46 -0.84
CA LEU A 235 1.01 11.30 -0.17
C LEU A 235 0.47 12.31 -1.17
N ALA A 236 -0.83 12.51 -1.21
CA ALA A 236 -1.44 13.55 -2.03
C ALA A 236 -2.53 14.30 -1.28
N VAL A 237 -2.69 15.58 -1.62
CA VAL A 237 -3.78 16.43 -1.17
C VAL A 237 -4.43 17.04 -2.38
N LEU A 238 -5.74 16.89 -2.49
CA LEU A 238 -6.58 17.47 -3.51
C LEU A 238 -7.54 18.49 -2.88
N GLY A 239 -7.52 19.71 -3.37
CA GLY A 239 -8.36 20.79 -2.85
C GLY A 239 -8.52 21.93 -3.85
N PRO A 240 -9.18 23.03 -3.46
CA PRO A 240 -9.38 24.19 -4.34
C PRO A 240 -8.06 24.85 -4.70
N THR A 241 -8.04 25.58 -5.81
CA THR A 241 -6.85 26.33 -6.27
C THR A 241 -6.36 27.41 -5.27
N ARG A 242 -7.17 27.75 -4.26
CA ARG A 242 -6.86 28.72 -3.20
C ARG A 242 -6.49 28.07 -1.87
N MET A 243 -5.98 26.83 -1.88
CA MET A 243 -5.56 26.18 -0.64
C MET A 243 -4.32 26.84 -0.02
N GLU A 244 -4.09 26.59 1.27
CA GLU A 244 -2.90 27.05 2.00
C GLU A 244 -1.69 26.14 1.68
N TYR A 245 -1.11 26.29 0.49
CA TYR A 245 -0.05 25.43 -0.05
C TYR A 245 1.10 25.19 0.96
N ARG A 246 1.65 26.24 1.55
CA ARG A 246 2.77 26.13 2.49
C ARG A 246 2.43 25.25 3.69
N LYS A 247 1.26 25.47 4.29
CA LYS A 247 0.79 24.65 5.41
C LYS A 247 0.61 23.18 5.01
N VAL A 248 0.00 22.93 3.86
CA VAL A 248 -0.20 21.57 3.34
C VAL A 248 1.14 20.88 3.14
N ILE A 249 2.11 21.55 2.49
CA ILE A 249 3.46 21.02 2.25
C ILE A 249 4.17 20.73 3.57
N SER A 250 4.07 21.62 4.57
CA SER A 250 4.69 21.40 5.90
C SER A 250 4.10 20.20 6.63
N VAL A 251 2.78 20.01 6.54
CA VAL A 251 2.12 18.82 7.11
C VAL A 251 2.55 17.55 6.39
N MET A 252 2.61 17.59 5.05
CA MET A 252 3.05 16.45 4.24
C MET A 252 4.50 16.08 4.55
N ASP A 253 5.40 17.06 4.66
CA ASP A 253 6.81 16.83 5.01
C ASP A 253 6.96 16.19 6.39
N TYR A 254 6.22 16.71 7.37
CA TYR A 254 6.22 16.14 8.72
C TYR A 254 5.73 14.69 8.72
N LEU A 255 4.61 14.40 8.05
CA LEU A 255 4.06 13.05 7.95
C LEU A 255 4.96 12.12 7.17
N HIS A 256 5.62 12.59 6.11
CA HIS A 256 6.64 11.85 5.38
C HIS A 256 7.78 11.41 6.31
N ASN A 257 8.34 12.36 7.08
CA ASN A 257 9.41 12.05 8.03
C ASN A 257 8.94 11.09 9.13
N TYR A 258 7.72 11.26 9.63
CA TYR A 258 7.13 10.35 10.61
C TYR A 258 6.99 8.92 10.06
N LEU A 259 6.42 8.76 8.87
CA LEU A 259 6.29 7.46 8.21
C LEU A 259 7.63 6.77 8.04
N ARG A 260 8.66 7.51 7.59
CA ARG A 260 10.02 6.98 7.45
C ARG A 260 10.58 6.43 8.77
N VAL A 261 10.39 7.15 9.87
CA VAL A 261 10.88 6.70 11.20
C VAL A 261 10.13 5.48 11.70
N VAL A 262 8.81 5.43 11.50
CA VAL A 262 7.98 4.32 11.97
C VAL A 262 8.24 3.06 11.15
N MET A 263 8.34 3.17 9.83
CA MET A 263 8.61 2.04 8.94
C MET A 263 10.00 1.45 9.18
N ASN A 264 11.05 2.29 9.36
CA ASN A 264 12.38 1.79 9.73
C ASN A 264 12.37 0.97 11.03
N LYS A 265 11.62 1.41 12.05
CA LYS A 265 11.51 0.67 13.31
C LYS A 265 10.76 -0.65 13.21
N MET A 266 9.94 -0.82 12.18
CA MET A 266 9.22 -2.07 11.93
C MET A 266 10.07 -3.09 11.15
N ASP A 267 10.99 -2.62 10.30
CA ASP A 267 11.93 -3.47 9.56
C ASP A 267 13.06 -4.05 10.46
N GLU A 268 13.33 -3.41 11.63
CA GLU A 268 14.34 -3.85 12.59
C GLU A 268 13.84 -4.92 13.58
N LYS A 269 12.57 -5.30 13.56
CA LYS A 269 11.96 -6.34 14.41
C LYS A 269 11.63 -7.60 13.63
#